data_d869c45324cc118df756de95630b1a92
#
_entry.id   d869c45324cc118df756de95630b1a92
#
_cell.length_a   1.000
_cell.length_b   1.000
_cell.length_c   1.000
_cell.angle_alpha   90.00
_cell.angle_beta   90.00
_cell.angle_gamma   90.00
#
_symmetry.space_group_name_H-M   'P 1'
#
loop_
_entity.id
_entity.type
_entity.pdbx_description
1 polymer ?
#
loop_
_entity_poly.entity_id
_entity_poly.type
_entity_poly.pdbx_seq_one_letter_code
_entity_poly.pdbx_strand_id
1 'polypeptide(L)'
;MIRYSLILSISIAVFSCGGFKGSWSNPRVILVSVDGLRGDLFNRSDFSERFPNLHRLTTSGSLCNNVSSVFPSLTYPSHTSMITGELPLKHGILNNHPFQPEINFSDWNWYQDSVRVESIIDKIKQNEMVSLGISWPVTVGAPITWGFPEIKSINDTISTASLVMKHDMPDHFLESAQLRGIINPQASTEGYSRDILLHKIFMDAFRRKRPHLSLYHMIQTDYEQHDYGKHSSEALEAFAFMDSLIGNIMIFLDENNLWSSTTLFITGDHGFRDVDKHLNVNRLFADQGWLKITDNNTIENWEVTCLSTGGSAFVRIKNQDDTVLKKKVRVLLTKQVEFETLERRHMTGHLSAHEETDFLLLANKNYAFSKDLNQPYVYNKSGGTHGGDPNRSYLKTAFIACGRGIKPGTRVENMQITQIAPAVSELLNLGLSCSAETPTGLIHGLD
;
A
#
# COMPACT_ATOMS: atom_id res chain seq x y z
N MET A 1 60.14 -52.51 -1.07
CA MET A 1 58.98 -51.86 -1.76
C MET A 1 58.11 -51.24 -0.66
N ILE A 2 58.30 -49.95 -0.46
CA ILE A 2 57.55 -49.18 0.55
C ILE A 2 56.41 -48.47 -0.19
N ARG A 3 55.13 -48.82 0.12
CA ARG A 3 53.93 -48.15 -0.42
C ARG A 3 53.62 -46.95 0.45
N TYR A 4 53.76 -45.76 -0.08
CA TYR A 4 53.24 -44.52 0.51
C TYR A 4 51.73 -44.38 0.15
N SER A 5 50.87 -44.45 1.17
CA SER A 5 49.47 -44.09 1.06
C SER A 5 49.34 -42.59 1.25
N LEU A 6 48.96 -41.90 0.19
CA LEU A 6 48.63 -40.47 0.21
C LEU A 6 47.22 -40.32 0.75
N ILE A 7 47.06 -39.84 1.99
CA ILE A 7 45.76 -39.45 2.54
C ILE A 7 45.43 -38.04 2.05
N LEU A 8 44.50 -37.96 1.09
CA LEU A 8 43.99 -36.71 0.59
C LEU A 8 42.90 -36.19 1.57
N SER A 9 43.29 -35.25 2.44
CA SER A 9 42.34 -34.56 3.32
C SER A 9 41.49 -33.57 2.50
N ILE A 10 40.28 -33.95 2.17
CA ILE A 10 39.28 -33.03 1.58
C ILE A 10 38.76 -32.17 2.74
N SER A 11 39.25 -30.96 2.84
CA SER A 11 38.67 -29.93 3.70
C SER A 11 37.37 -29.45 3.04
N ILE A 12 36.24 -29.98 3.48
CA ILE A 12 34.90 -29.43 3.13
C ILE A 12 34.82 -28.09 3.87
N ALA A 13 35.07 -26.99 3.13
CA ALA A 13 34.72 -25.66 3.57
C ALA A 13 33.18 -25.58 3.61
N VAL A 14 32.61 -25.79 4.77
CA VAL A 14 31.22 -25.47 5.03
C VAL A 14 31.10 -23.95 4.94
N PHE A 15 30.78 -23.44 3.75
CA PHE A 15 30.28 -22.06 3.61
C PHE A 15 28.98 -21.98 4.40
N SER A 16 29.10 -21.60 5.66
CA SER A 16 27.96 -21.13 6.43
C SER A 16 27.41 -19.90 5.71
N CYS A 17 26.34 -20.08 4.94
CA CYS A 17 25.47 -18.97 4.55
C CYS A 17 24.83 -18.37 5.79
N GLY A 18 25.64 -17.73 6.62
CA GLY A 18 25.25 -16.88 7.73
C GLY A 18 24.69 -15.57 7.16
N GLY A 19 23.53 -15.65 6.51
CA GLY A 19 22.86 -14.45 6.06
C GLY A 19 22.55 -13.53 7.23
N PHE A 20 22.59 -12.22 7.01
CA PHE A 20 22.27 -11.19 7.99
C PHE A 20 20.99 -11.52 8.76
N LYS A 21 21.05 -11.55 10.08
CA LYS A 21 19.90 -11.67 10.97
C LYS A 21 20.08 -10.74 12.17
N GLY A 22 18.99 -10.12 12.61
CA GLY A 22 18.97 -9.30 13.82
C GLY A 22 19.08 -10.13 15.12
N SER A 23 19.09 -9.44 16.24
CA SER A 23 19.00 -10.02 17.59
C SER A 23 17.64 -9.72 18.21
N TRP A 24 17.08 -10.68 18.96
CA TRP A 24 15.80 -10.45 19.68
C TRP A 24 15.90 -9.39 20.79
N SER A 25 17.08 -9.06 21.25
CA SER A 25 17.33 -7.98 22.22
C SER A 25 17.31 -6.58 21.59
N ASN A 26 17.46 -6.46 20.27
CA ASN A 26 17.47 -5.16 19.61
C ASN A 26 16.04 -4.59 19.48
N PRO A 27 15.88 -3.26 19.52
CA PRO A 27 14.63 -2.61 19.16
C PRO A 27 14.16 -3.00 17.76
N ARG A 28 12.86 -3.18 17.61
CA ARG A 28 12.25 -3.48 16.30
C ARG A 28 10.88 -2.85 16.15
N VAL A 29 10.52 -2.61 14.90
CA VAL A 29 9.19 -2.17 14.50
C VAL A 29 8.62 -3.15 13.48
N ILE A 30 7.39 -3.58 13.72
CA ILE A 30 6.57 -4.29 12.76
C ILE A 30 5.49 -3.32 12.31
N LEU A 31 5.47 -2.96 11.04
CA LEU A 31 4.43 -2.14 10.41
C LEU A 31 3.59 -3.03 9.51
N VAL A 32 2.36 -3.29 9.91
CA VAL A 32 1.36 -4.02 9.14
C VAL A 32 0.39 -3.01 8.53
N SER A 33 0.27 -3.01 7.21
CA SER A 33 -0.76 -2.30 6.48
C SER A 33 -1.87 -3.27 6.11
N VAL A 34 -3.11 -2.96 6.49
CA VAL A 34 -4.32 -3.67 6.08
C VAL A 34 -5.05 -2.81 5.07
N ASP A 35 -5.07 -3.23 3.81
CA ASP A 35 -5.59 -2.44 2.69
C ASP A 35 -7.05 -2.05 2.92
N GLY A 36 -7.32 -0.76 2.87
CA GLY A 36 -8.65 -0.21 3.14
C GLY A 36 -9.13 -0.34 4.59
N LEU A 37 -8.22 -0.44 5.60
CA LEU A 37 -8.61 -0.44 7.03
C LEU A 37 -9.20 0.92 7.41
N ARG A 38 -10.50 1.04 7.32
CA ARG A 38 -11.19 2.30 7.57
C ARG A 38 -11.38 2.61 9.06
N GLY A 39 -11.31 3.90 9.38
CA GLY A 39 -11.42 4.38 10.76
C GLY A 39 -12.78 4.17 11.41
N ASP A 40 -13.89 4.15 10.63
CA ASP A 40 -15.24 3.93 11.14
C ASP A 40 -15.48 2.50 11.66
N LEU A 41 -14.64 1.54 11.29
CA LEU A 41 -14.69 0.16 11.79
C LEU A 41 -14.59 0.12 13.33
N PHE A 42 -13.77 0.99 13.92
CA PHE A 42 -13.50 1.08 15.35
C PHE A 42 -14.64 1.69 16.17
N ASN A 43 -15.68 2.23 15.52
CA ASN A 43 -16.86 2.80 16.14
C ASN A 43 -18.05 1.81 16.18
N ARG A 44 -17.86 0.59 15.69
CA ARG A 44 -18.90 -0.43 15.68
C ARG A 44 -19.19 -0.95 17.09
N SER A 45 -20.45 -1.21 17.39
CA SER A 45 -20.86 -1.78 18.67
C SER A 45 -20.38 -3.21 18.90
N ASP A 46 -20.20 -3.99 17.79
CA ASP A 46 -19.73 -5.38 17.80
C ASP A 46 -18.20 -5.50 17.58
N PHE A 47 -17.46 -4.37 17.64
CA PHE A 47 -16.02 -4.33 17.33
C PHE A 47 -15.20 -5.30 18.20
N SER A 48 -15.40 -5.28 19.50
CA SER A 48 -14.62 -6.12 20.43
C SER A 48 -14.88 -7.62 20.28
N GLU A 49 -16.10 -7.98 19.88
CA GLU A 49 -16.48 -9.37 19.65
C GLU A 49 -15.95 -9.89 18.31
N ARG A 50 -16.08 -9.07 17.27
CA ARG A 50 -15.74 -9.44 15.91
C ARG A 50 -14.25 -9.37 15.62
N PHE A 51 -13.53 -8.44 16.26
CA PHE A 51 -12.10 -8.16 16.05
C PHE A 51 -11.33 -8.15 17.37
N PRO A 52 -11.25 -9.30 18.07
CA PRO A 52 -10.70 -9.36 19.43
C PRO A 52 -9.23 -8.98 19.53
N ASN A 53 -8.43 -9.25 18.49
CA ASN A 53 -6.99 -8.92 18.49
C ASN A 53 -6.75 -7.42 18.29
N LEU A 54 -7.44 -6.79 17.33
CA LEU A 54 -7.43 -5.34 17.16
C LEU A 54 -7.96 -4.65 18.43
N HIS A 55 -9.03 -5.16 19.03
CA HIS A 55 -9.56 -4.64 20.30
C HIS A 55 -8.52 -4.72 21.43
N ARG A 56 -7.81 -5.84 21.57
CA ARG A 56 -6.71 -5.97 22.54
C ARG A 56 -5.62 -4.92 22.30
N LEU A 57 -5.20 -4.72 21.04
CA LEU A 57 -4.18 -3.71 20.69
C LEU A 57 -4.63 -2.29 21.00
N THR A 58 -5.91 -1.95 20.75
CA THR A 58 -6.44 -0.60 21.06
C THR A 58 -6.57 -0.32 22.55
N THR A 59 -6.72 -1.34 23.39
CA THR A 59 -6.81 -1.21 24.84
C THR A 59 -5.45 -1.20 25.54
N SER A 60 -4.47 -1.92 25.00
CA SER A 60 -3.10 -2.01 25.54
C SER A 60 -2.09 -1.06 24.88
N GLY A 61 -2.49 -0.32 23.86
CA GLY A 61 -1.65 0.60 23.11
C GLY A 61 -2.31 1.95 22.85
N SER A 62 -2.00 2.56 21.72
CA SER A 62 -2.55 3.83 21.24
C SER A 62 -3.41 3.62 20.02
N LEU A 63 -4.48 4.40 19.86
CA LEU A 63 -5.37 4.37 18.68
C LEU A 63 -5.59 5.77 18.12
N CYS A 64 -5.50 5.90 16.79
CA CYS A 64 -6.12 6.97 16.02
C CYS A 64 -7.06 6.35 14.98
N ASN A 65 -8.35 6.63 15.03
CA ASN A 65 -9.33 6.19 14.03
C ASN A 65 -9.74 7.31 13.05
N ASN A 66 -8.97 8.37 13.00
CA ASN A 66 -9.16 9.52 12.11
C ASN A 66 -7.84 9.90 11.41
N VAL A 67 -7.27 8.92 10.73
CA VAL A 67 -6.02 9.10 9.97
C VAL A 67 -6.35 9.56 8.56
N SER A 68 -5.77 10.68 8.14
CA SER A 68 -5.84 11.12 6.74
C SER A 68 -4.77 10.42 5.93
N SER A 69 -5.19 9.76 4.86
CA SER A 69 -4.28 9.31 3.80
C SER A 69 -3.75 10.49 2.99
N VAL A 70 -3.09 10.22 1.87
CA VAL A 70 -2.65 11.24 0.92
C VAL A 70 -3.63 11.37 -0.25
N PHE A 71 -3.46 12.39 -1.08
CA PHE A 71 -4.26 12.57 -2.28
C PHE A 71 -3.48 12.18 -3.54
N PRO A 72 -4.10 11.37 -4.44
CA PRO A 72 -5.33 10.63 -4.24
C PRO A 72 -5.17 9.52 -3.19
N SER A 73 -6.25 9.16 -2.47
CA SER A 73 -6.22 8.14 -1.42
C SER A 73 -6.15 6.73 -2.03
N LEU A 74 -4.97 6.39 -2.54
CA LEU A 74 -4.63 5.17 -3.26
C LEU A 74 -3.50 4.41 -2.57
N THR A 75 -3.47 3.11 -2.78
CA THR A 75 -2.52 2.17 -2.17
C THR A 75 -1.06 2.58 -2.34
N TYR A 76 -0.59 2.79 -3.57
CA TYR A 76 0.84 3.05 -3.85
C TYR A 76 1.33 4.40 -3.35
N PRO A 77 0.61 5.52 -3.61
CA PRO A 77 0.94 6.81 -3.00
C PRO A 77 0.96 6.77 -1.47
N SER A 78 -0.03 6.10 -0.85
CA SER A 78 -0.14 5.99 0.61
C SER A 78 1.01 5.19 1.23
N HIS A 79 1.32 4.00 0.68
CA HIS A 79 2.42 3.17 1.18
C HIS A 79 3.78 3.83 1.01
N THR A 80 3.99 4.58 -0.09
CA THR A 80 5.21 5.36 -0.26
C THR A 80 5.30 6.49 0.77
N SER A 81 4.19 7.17 1.05
CA SER A 81 4.14 8.20 2.08
C SER A 81 4.36 7.65 3.50
N MET A 82 3.90 6.42 3.80
CA MET A 82 4.14 5.76 5.10
C MET A 82 5.62 5.51 5.39
N ILE A 83 6.43 5.28 4.35
CA ILE A 83 7.86 4.96 4.51
C ILE A 83 8.80 6.12 4.25
N THR A 84 8.30 7.21 3.64
CA THR A 84 9.11 8.40 3.33
C THR A 84 8.81 9.58 4.24
N GLY A 85 7.60 9.67 4.81
CA GLY A 85 7.12 10.84 5.54
C GLY A 85 6.81 12.04 4.65
N GLU A 86 6.63 11.82 3.35
CA GLU A 86 6.46 12.86 2.34
C GLU A 86 5.13 12.70 1.57
N LEU A 87 4.68 13.79 0.95
CA LEU A 87 3.49 13.79 0.09
C LEU A 87 3.81 13.29 -1.33
N PRO A 88 2.81 12.80 -2.09
CA PRO A 88 2.98 12.24 -3.43
C PRO A 88 3.76 13.11 -4.42
N LEU A 89 3.53 14.41 -4.45
CA LEU A 89 4.29 15.33 -5.32
C LEU A 89 5.79 15.37 -5.00
N LYS A 90 6.16 15.13 -3.74
CA LYS A 90 7.55 15.16 -3.31
C LYS A 90 8.23 13.82 -3.53
N HIS A 91 7.59 12.70 -3.15
CA HIS A 91 8.17 11.37 -3.35
C HIS A 91 7.99 10.81 -4.77
N GLY A 92 7.14 11.41 -5.61
CA GLY A 92 7.02 11.08 -7.05
C GLY A 92 6.00 10.03 -7.41
N ILE A 93 5.45 9.25 -6.46
CA ILE A 93 4.44 8.23 -6.72
C ILE A 93 3.05 8.87 -6.59
N LEU A 94 2.47 9.25 -7.73
CA LEU A 94 1.24 10.03 -7.80
C LEU A 94 -0.02 9.17 -7.96
N ASN A 95 0.15 7.90 -8.36
CA ASN A 95 -0.94 6.97 -8.66
C ASN A 95 -0.44 5.54 -8.52
N ASN A 96 -1.35 4.55 -8.51
CA ASN A 96 -0.96 3.14 -8.59
C ASN A 96 -0.30 2.80 -9.94
N HIS A 97 -0.72 3.49 -11.01
CA HIS A 97 -0.21 3.30 -12.38
C HIS A 97 0.47 4.56 -12.90
N PRO A 98 1.51 4.44 -13.73
CA PRO A 98 2.00 5.57 -14.52
C PRO A 98 0.92 6.06 -15.48
N PHE A 99 0.98 7.34 -15.85
CA PHE A 99 0.06 7.88 -16.84
C PHE A 99 0.50 7.50 -18.25
N GLN A 100 -0.17 6.53 -18.84
CA GLN A 100 0.11 5.98 -20.18
C GLN A 100 -1.21 5.67 -20.89
N PRO A 101 -1.93 6.70 -21.40
CA PRO A 101 -3.29 6.54 -21.93
C PRO A 101 -3.39 5.65 -23.17
N GLU A 102 -2.33 5.59 -23.98
CA GLU A 102 -2.27 4.75 -25.19
C GLU A 102 -1.96 3.26 -24.89
N ILE A 103 -1.56 2.93 -23.65
CA ILE A 103 -1.22 1.56 -23.26
C ILE A 103 -2.41 0.93 -22.54
N ASN A 104 -2.97 -0.13 -23.13
CA ASN A 104 -4.17 -0.79 -22.61
C ASN A 104 -3.99 -1.38 -21.21
N PHE A 105 -2.81 -1.93 -20.93
CA PHE A 105 -2.42 -2.47 -19.65
C PHE A 105 -1.17 -1.73 -19.18
N SER A 106 -1.35 -0.51 -18.67
CA SER A 106 -0.22 0.20 -18.06
C SER A 106 0.31 -0.60 -16.88
N ASP A 107 1.61 -0.65 -16.74
CA ASP A 107 2.27 -1.25 -15.58
C ASP A 107 1.86 -0.54 -14.29
N TRP A 108 2.17 -1.14 -13.16
CA TRP A 108 2.02 -0.47 -11.87
C TRP A 108 3.34 0.20 -11.50
N ASN A 109 3.30 1.09 -10.53
CA ASN A 109 4.50 1.72 -9.98
C ASN A 109 5.25 0.75 -9.03
N TRP A 110 5.67 -0.42 -9.54
CA TRP A 110 6.31 -1.47 -8.75
C TRP A 110 7.67 -1.07 -8.15
N TYR A 111 8.43 -0.23 -8.87
CA TYR A 111 9.87 -0.07 -8.70
C TYR A 111 10.23 1.10 -7.78
N GLN A 112 11.15 0.81 -6.84
CA GLN A 112 11.70 1.78 -5.89
C GLN A 112 12.45 2.95 -6.56
N ASP A 113 13.04 2.72 -7.73
CA ASP A 113 13.81 3.76 -8.46
C ASP A 113 12.95 4.96 -8.91
N SER A 114 11.62 4.81 -8.91
CA SER A 114 10.67 5.89 -9.14
C SER A 114 10.47 6.81 -7.92
N VAL A 115 10.92 6.40 -6.73
CA VAL A 115 10.81 7.19 -5.49
C VAL A 115 11.96 8.21 -5.43
N ARG A 116 11.62 9.49 -5.31
CA ARG A 116 12.56 10.63 -5.44
C ARG A 116 13.18 11.08 -4.12
N VAL A 117 12.79 10.48 -3.00
CA VAL A 117 13.22 10.88 -1.67
C VAL A 117 13.65 9.67 -0.86
N GLU A 118 14.45 9.90 0.17
CA GLU A 118 14.90 8.86 1.08
C GLU A 118 13.76 8.29 1.93
N SER A 119 13.81 7.01 2.22
CA SER A 119 12.81 6.25 2.99
C SER A 119 13.43 5.64 4.27
N ILE A 120 12.57 5.14 5.17
CA ILE A 120 13.03 4.34 6.31
C ILE A 120 13.76 3.06 5.87
N ILE A 121 13.47 2.51 4.66
CA ILE A 121 14.17 1.34 4.12
C ILE A 121 15.62 1.70 3.82
N ASP A 122 15.86 2.86 3.20
CA ASP A 122 17.21 3.34 2.90
C ASP A 122 17.99 3.58 4.20
N LYS A 123 17.34 4.17 5.21
CA LYS A 123 17.95 4.39 6.54
C LYS A 123 18.30 3.09 7.25
N ILE A 124 17.44 2.07 7.21
CA ILE A 124 17.74 0.73 7.75
C ILE A 124 19.00 0.18 7.09
N LYS A 125 19.14 0.30 5.77
CA LYS A 125 20.32 -0.14 5.05
C LYS A 125 21.58 0.65 5.43
N GLN A 126 21.48 1.99 5.52
CA GLN A 126 22.59 2.87 5.92
C GLN A 126 23.07 2.60 7.34
N ASN A 127 22.18 2.22 8.26
CA ASN A 127 22.49 1.86 9.63
C ASN A 127 22.88 0.37 9.80
N GLU A 128 23.11 -0.37 8.71
CA GLU A 128 23.47 -1.79 8.70
C GLU A 128 22.47 -2.69 9.45
N MET A 129 21.23 -2.25 9.54
CA MET A 129 20.12 -2.97 10.17
C MET A 129 19.47 -3.94 9.19
N VAL A 130 18.73 -4.92 9.73
CA VAL A 130 18.02 -5.94 8.95
C VAL A 130 16.57 -5.51 8.73
N SER A 131 16.12 -5.54 7.47
CA SER A 131 14.73 -5.31 7.07
C SER A 131 14.07 -6.55 6.50
N LEU A 132 12.75 -6.63 6.66
CA LEU A 132 11.86 -7.61 6.03
C LEU A 132 10.73 -6.84 5.33
N GLY A 133 10.47 -7.12 4.06
CA GLY A 133 9.35 -6.56 3.30
C GLY A 133 8.53 -7.65 2.64
N ILE A 134 7.25 -7.75 2.98
CA ILE A 134 6.33 -8.73 2.41
C ILE A 134 5.18 -8.01 1.74
N SER A 135 5.13 -8.11 0.40
CA SER A 135 4.11 -7.48 -0.45
C SER A 135 3.94 -5.97 -0.22
N TRP A 136 5.00 -5.28 0.18
CA TRP A 136 4.93 -3.83 0.37
C TRP A 136 5.01 -3.12 -1.00
N PRO A 137 4.04 -2.24 -1.33
CA PRO A 137 4.03 -1.52 -2.61
C PRO A 137 5.29 -0.68 -2.86
N VAL A 138 5.67 -0.54 -4.13
CA VAL A 138 6.78 0.30 -4.60
C VAL A 138 8.14 -0.10 -3.99
N THR A 139 8.37 -1.38 -3.78
CA THR A 139 9.62 -1.86 -3.16
C THR A 139 10.41 -2.84 -4.03
N VAL A 140 10.01 -3.06 -5.28
CA VAL A 140 10.84 -3.84 -6.23
C VAL A 140 12.16 -3.12 -6.46
N GLY A 141 13.28 -3.78 -6.15
CA GLY A 141 14.62 -3.20 -6.21
C GLY A 141 15.02 -2.34 -5.01
N ALA A 142 14.14 -2.17 -4.00
CA ALA A 142 14.50 -1.49 -2.76
C ALA A 142 15.59 -2.25 -1.99
N PRO A 143 16.43 -1.57 -1.17
CA PRO A 143 17.50 -2.20 -0.40
C PRO A 143 17.00 -2.96 0.83
N ILE A 144 15.93 -3.75 0.67
CA ILE A 144 15.37 -4.64 1.68
C ILE A 144 16.28 -5.85 1.85
N THR A 145 16.55 -6.25 3.10
CA THR A 145 17.44 -7.39 3.38
C THR A 145 16.79 -8.73 3.04
N TRP A 146 15.49 -8.88 3.36
CA TRP A 146 14.68 -10.08 3.11
C TRP A 146 13.32 -9.66 2.57
N GLY A 147 12.93 -10.10 1.39
CA GLY A 147 11.70 -9.59 0.80
C GLY A 147 10.99 -10.52 -0.16
N PHE A 148 9.65 -10.45 -0.10
CA PHE A 148 8.72 -10.90 -1.11
C PHE A 148 8.11 -9.67 -1.75
N PRO A 149 8.49 -9.30 -2.99
CA PRO A 149 8.04 -8.07 -3.62
C PRO A 149 6.56 -8.13 -3.99
N GLU A 150 5.90 -6.98 -4.03
CA GLU A 150 4.63 -6.86 -4.71
C GLU A 150 4.90 -6.57 -6.18
N ILE A 151 4.69 -7.58 -7.01
CA ILE A 151 4.78 -7.50 -8.47
C ILE A 151 3.93 -8.59 -9.10
N LYS A 152 3.27 -8.30 -10.20
CA LYS A 152 2.53 -9.30 -10.97
C LYS A 152 2.69 -9.09 -12.47
N SER A 153 2.48 -10.15 -13.23
CA SER A 153 2.48 -10.08 -14.68
C SER A 153 1.28 -9.27 -15.17
N ILE A 154 1.53 -8.38 -16.12
CA ILE A 154 0.52 -7.62 -16.85
C ILE A 154 0.24 -8.21 -18.24
N ASN A 155 1.03 -9.19 -18.64
CA ASN A 155 0.86 -9.94 -19.88
C ASN A 155 1.27 -11.40 -19.66
N ASP A 156 0.83 -12.30 -20.51
CA ASP A 156 1.07 -13.74 -20.37
C ASP A 156 2.49 -14.19 -20.76
N THR A 157 3.42 -13.28 -21.02
CA THR A 157 4.78 -13.63 -21.46
C THR A 157 5.65 -14.16 -20.33
N ILE A 158 5.44 -13.68 -19.08
CA ILE A 158 6.16 -14.14 -17.89
C ILE A 158 5.15 -14.36 -16.79
N SER A 159 5.18 -15.50 -16.11
CA SER A 159 4.27 -15.73 -14.98
C SER A 159 4.58 -14.81 -13.77
N THR A 160 3.56 -14.45 -13.01
CA THR A 160 3.74 -13.70 -11.76
C THR A 160 4.72 -14.38 -10.82
N ALA A 161 4.67 -15.72 -10.69
CA ALA A 161 5.61 -16.48 -9.88
C ALA A 161 7.06 -16.28 -10.33
N SER A 162 7.31 -16.30 -11.64
CA SER A 162 8.66 -16.06 -12.20
C SER A 162 9.13 -14.63 -11.95
N LEU A 163 8.24 -13.63 -12.06
CA LEU A 163 8.57 -12.24 -11.75
C LEU A 163 8.92 -12.06 -10.26
N VAL A 164 8.11 -12.62 -9.38
CA VAL A 164 8.35 -12.56 -7.94
C VAL A 164 9.68 -13.22 -7.58
N MET A 165 10.00 -14.40 -8.14
CA MET A 165 11.28 -15.08 -7.91
C MET A 165 12.48 -14.33 -8.51
N LYS A 166 12.29 -13.57 -9.59
CA LYS A 166 13.34 -12.72 -10.18
C LYS A 166 13.69 -11.53 -9.30
N HIS A 167 12.76 -11.07 -8.49
CA HIS A 167 12.88 -9.86 -7.68
C HIS A 167 12.79 -10.12 -6.17
N ASP A 168 12.85 -11.42 -5.73
CA ASP A 168 12.96 -11.74 -4.30
C ASP A 168 14.30 -11.26 -3.74
N MET A 169 14.35 -11.00 -2.46
CA MET A 169 15.51 -10.40 -1.79
C MET A 169 15.88 -11.19 -0.54
N PRO A 170 17.13 -11.66 -0.39
CA PRO A 170 18.12 -11.78 -1.46
C PRO A 170 17.74 -12.87 -2.46
N ASP A 171 18.45 -12.98 -3.55
CA ASP A 171 18.25 -14.04 -4.54
C ASP A 171 18.09 -15.40 -3.85
N HIS A 172 17.14 -16.22 -4.31
CA HIS A 172 16.78 -17.52 -3.76
C HIS A 172 16.10 -17.50 -2.36
N PHE A 173 15.66 -16.34 -1.87
CA PHE A 173 14.92 -16.28 -0.59
C PHE A 173 13.65 -17.14 -0.62
N LEU A 174 12.87 -17.03 -1.69
CA LEU A 174 11.62 -17.76 -1.88
C LEU A 174 11.85 -19.24 -2.21
N GLU A 175 12.88 -19.57 -3.01
CA GLU A 175 13.29 -20.94 -3.25
C GLU A 175 13.63 -21.65 -1.92
N SER A 176 14.40 -20.99 -1.06
CA SER A 176 14.68 -21.47 0.29
C SER A 176 13.43 -21.65 1.16
N ALA A 177 12.41 -20.79 1.02
CA ALA A 177 11.14 -20.95 1.72
C ALA A 177 10.33 -22.14 1.15
N GLN A 178 10.36 -22.34 -0.16
CA GLN A 178 9.75 -23.49 -0.84
C GLN A 178 10.39 -24.82 -0.38
N LEU A 179 11.71 -24.89 -0.34
CA LEU A 179 12.44 -26.08 0.13
C LEU A 179 12.11 -26.45 1.58
N ARG A 180 11.70 -25.48 2.41
CA ARG A 180 11.22 -25.71 3.78
C ARG A 180 9.72 -26.04 3.85
N GLY A 181 9.02 -26.13 2.73
CA GLY A 181 7.57 -26.40 2.70
C GLY A 181 6.68 -25.23 3.14
N ILE A 182 7.24 -24.01 3.25
CA ILE A 182 6.45 -22.81 3.57
C ILE A 182 5.59 -22.40 2.38
N ILE A 183 6.16 -22.49 1.17
CA ILE A 183 5.50 -22.20 -0.11
C ILE A 183 5.14 -23.51 -0.78
N ASN A 184 3.85 -23.70 -1.07
CA ASN A 184 3.38 -24.73 -1.99
C ASN A 184 3.24 -24.11 -3.39
N PRO A 185 4.04 -24.54 -4.39
CA PRO A 185 3.98 -23.97 -5.75
C PRO A 185 2.63 -24.17 -6.45
N GLN A 186 1.81 -25.12 -5.98
CA GLN A 186 0.48 -25.42 -6.54
C GLN A 186 -0.66 -24.73 -5.77
N ALA A 187 -0.36 -24.04 -4.67
CA ALA A 187 -1.39 -23.29 -3.94
C ALA A 187 -1.85 -22.08 -4.76
N SER A 188 -3.14 -21.75 -4.64
CA SER A 188 -3.66 -20.51 -5.20
C SER A 188 -2.92 -19.30 -4.60
N THR A 189 -2.62 -18.32 -5.46
CA THR A 189 -2.02 -17.03 -5.09
C THR A 189 -3.02 -15.89 -5.20
N GLU A 190 -4.31 -16.19 -5.18
CA GLU A 190 -5.41 -15.21 -5.28
C GLU A 190 -6.25 -15.21 -4.01
N GLY A 191 -6.91 -14.10 -3.75
CA GLY A 191 -7.83 -13.94 -2.63
C GLY A 191 -7.20 -14.26 -1.28
N TYR A 192 -7.96 -14.87 -0.41
CA TYR A 192 -7.54 -15.30 0.93
C TYR A 192 -6.30 -16.22 0.92
N SER A 193 -6.17 -17.08 -0.11
CA SER A 193 -5.02 -17.99 -0.24
C SER A 193 -3.71 -17.22 -0.41
N ARG A 194 -3.74 -16.07 -1.09
CA ARG A 194 -2.59 -15.19 -1.22
C ARG A 194 -2.17 -14.62 0.14
N ASP A 195 -3.08 -14.06 0.92
CA ASP A 195 -2.76 -13.48 2.22
C ASP A 195 -2.32 -14.56 3.23
N ILE A 196 -2.86 -15.78 3.17
CA ILE A 196 -2.36 -16.93 3.94
C ILE A 196 -0.91 -17.25 3.56
N LEU A 197 -0.59 -17.27 2.26
CA LEU A 197 0.76 -17.53 1.78
C LEU A 197 1.74 -16.44 2.24
N LEU A 198 1.38 -15.18 2.04
CA LEU A 198 2.18 -14.03 2.48
C LEU A 198 2.41 -14.03 3.98
N HIS A 199 1.38 -14.37 4.77
CA HIS A 199 1.49 -14.49 6.22
C HIS A 199 2.46 -15.61 6.64
N LYS A 200 2.40 -16.78 6.02
CA LYS A 200 3.34 -17.88 6.28
C LYS A 200 4.79 -17.48 5.98
N ILE A 201 5.01 -16.79 4.85
CA ILE A 201 6.35 -16.28 4.47
C ILE A 201 6.81 -15.24 5.48
N PHE A 202 5.93 -14.30 5.86
CA PHE A 202 6.23 -13.29 6.88
C PHE A 202 6.64 -13.92 8.20
N MET A 203 5.84 -14.83 8.74
CA MET A 203 6.10 -15.47 10.05
C MET A 203 7.38 -16.33 10.04
N ASP A 204 7.65 -17.10 8.97
CA ASP A 204 8.90 -17.87 8.82
C ASP A 204 10.12 -16.93 8.78
N ALA A 205 10.07 -15.89 7.95
CA ALA A 205 11.14 -14.93 7.81
C ALA A 205 11.37 -14.14 9.10
N PHE A 206 10.31 -13.62 9.71
CA PHE A 206 10.39 -12.87 10.98
C PHE A 206 11.06 -13.67 12.09
N ARG A 207 10.63 -14.92 12.30
CA ARG A 207 11.21 -15.83 13.32
C ARG A 207 12.69 -16.10 13.08
N ARG A 208 13.09 -16.30 11.84
CA ARG A 208 14.45 -16.74 11.47
C ARG A 208 15.44 -15.59 11.32
N LYS A 209 14.98 -14.46 10.77
CA LYS A 209 15.84 -13.33 10.40
C LYS A 209 15.88 -12.24 11.45
N ARG A 210 14.86 -12.17 12.33
CA ARG A 210 14.81 -11.23 13.46
C ARG A 210 15.03 -9.77 13.02
N PRO A 211 14.26 -9.29 12.05
CA PRO A 211 14.47 -7.96 11.46
C PRO A 211 14.27 -6.84 12.48
N HIS A 212 14.94 -5.71 12.26
CA HIS A 212 14.73 -4.46 12.99
C HIS A 212 13.50 -3.74 12.48
N LEU A 213 13.27 -3.76 11.15
CA LEU A 213 12.08 -3.24 10.51
C LEU A 213 11.40 -4.35 9.72
N SER A 214 10.10 -4.54 9.94
CA SER A 214 9.26 -5.41 9.13
C SER A 214 8.12 -4.60 8.53
N LEU A 215 7.96 -4.68 7.22
CA LEU A 215 6.86 -4.10 6.45
C LEU A 215 6.02 -5.26 5.91
N TYR A 216 4.72 -5.27 6.22
CA TYR A 216 3.81 -6.33 5.78
C TYR A 216 2.49 -5.73 5.31
N HIS A 217 2.08 -6.05 4.09
CA HIS A 217 0.84 -5.58 3.48
C HIS A 217 -0.14 -6.74 3.31
N MET A 218 -1.37 -6.58 3.84
CA MET A 218 -2.51 -7.50 3.74
C MET A 218 -3.57 -6.87 2.83
N ILE A 219 -4.10 -7.62 1.87
CA ILE A 219 -4.79 -6.99 0.72
C ILE A 219 -6.27 -7.39 0.58
N GLN A 220 -6.69 -8.55 1.11
CA GLN A 220 -8.04 -9.10 0.84
C GLN A 220 -9.18 -8.18 1.25
N THR A 221 -9.01 -7.38 2.28
CA THR A 221 -10.02 -6.41 2.75
C THR A 221 -10.40 -5.35 1.72
N ASP A 222 -9.46 -4.93 0.87
CA ASP A 222 -9.72 -4.00 -0.23
C ASP A 222 -10.62 -4.64 -1.30
N TYR A 223 -10.29 -5.86 -1.74
CA TYR A 223 -11.08 -6.57 -2.75
C TYR A 223 -12.52 -6.77 -2.34
N GLU A 224 -12.76 -7.24 -1.11
CA GLU A 224 -14.13 -7.49 -0.63
C GLU A 224 -14.93 -6.18 -0.51
N GLN A 225 -14.27 -5.09 -0.11
CA GLN A 225 -14.93 -3.78 -0.07
C GLN A 225 -15.24 -3.24 -1.47
N HIS A 226 -14.37 -3.48 -2.46
CA HIS A 226 -14.63 -3.08 -3.84
C HIS A 226 -15.82 -3.83 -4.44
N ASP A 227 -15.89 -5.14 -4.24
CA ASP A 227 -16.89 -6.00 -4.89
C ASP A 227 -18.25 -5.94 -4.19
N TYR A 228 -18.28 -5.87 -2.86
CA TYR A 228 -19.52 -6.01 -2.07
C TYR A 228 -19.93 -4.74 -1.31
N GLY A 229 -19.06 -3.74 -1.26
CA GLY A 229 -19.27 -2.53 -0.46
C GLY A 229 -18.71 -2.65 0.96
N LYS A 230 -18.42 -1.48 1.56
CA LYS A 230 -17.69 -1.42 2.84
C LYS A 230 -18.46 -1.97 4.06
N HIS A 231 -19.78 -2.09 3.97
CA HIS A 231 -20.62 -2.57 5.07
C HIS A 231 -21.12 -4.01 4.89
N SER A 232 -20.71 -4.67 3.81
CA SER A 232 -21.12 -6.05 3.51
C SER A 232 -20.61 -7.04 4.56
N SER A 233 -21.24 -8.23 4.61
CA SER A 233 -20.77 -9.36 5.41
C SER A 233 -19.39 -9.81 4.97
N GLU A 234 -19.15 -9.85 3.66
CA GLU A 234 -17.90 -10.26 3.03
C GLU A 234 -16.75 -9.34 3.45
N ALA A 235 -16.94 -8.02 3.42
CA ALA A 235 -15.95 -7.06 3.91
C ALA A 235 -15.65 -7.25 5.42
N LEU A 236 -16.68 -7.50 6.24
CA LEU A 236 -16.51 -7.73 7.68
C LEU A 236 -15.81 -9.08 7.97
N GLU A 237 -16.08 -10.11 7.18
CA GLU A 237 -15.39 -11.42 7.27
C GLU A 237 -13.92 -11.29 6.87
N ALA A 238 -13.61 -10.50 5.83
CA ALA A 238 -12.23 -10.22 5.46
C ALA A 238 -11.46 -9.50 6.57
N PHE A 239 -12.08 -8.51 7.26
CA PHE A 239 -11.45 -7.89 8.43
C PHE A 239 -11.27 -8.85 9.60
N ALA A 240 -12.22 -9.75 9.87
CA ALA A 240 -12.08 -10.77 10.91
C ALA A 240 -10.96 -11.78 10.57
N PHE A 241 -10.82 -12.11 9.30
CA PHE A 241 -9.70 -12.93 8.83
C PHE A 241 -8.36 -12.22 9.07
N MET A 242 -8.22 -10.94 8.69
CA MET A 242 -7.00 -10.16 8.95
C MET A 242 -6.72 -10.01 10.44
N ASP A 243 -7.75 -9.79 11.27
CA ASP A 243 -7.61 -9.78 12.72
C ASP A 243 -6.99 -11.07 13.26
N SER A 244 -7.40 -12.22 12.70
CA SER A 244 -6.82 -13.53 13.08
C SER A 244 -5.33 -13.66 12.70
N LEU A 245 -4.91 -13.14 11.55
CA LEU A 245 -3.51 -13.14 11.14
C LEU A 245 -2.66 -12.19 12.03
N ILE A 246 -3.21 -11.04 12.40
CA ILE A 246 -2.59 -10.13 13.38
C ILE A 246 -2.46 -10.84 14.74
N GLY A 247 -3.49 -11.60 15.15
CA GLY A 247 -3.47 -12.43 16.35
C GLY A 247 -2.30 -13.41 16.38
N ASN A 248 -1.95 -14.04 15.26
CA ASN A 248 -0.80 -14.94 15.17
C ASN A 248 0.54 -14.23 15.41
N ILE A 249 0.68 -12.96 14.95
CA ILE A 249 1.85 -12.13 15.26
C ILE A 249 1.90 -11.86 16.76
N MET A 250 0.78 -11.46 17.36
CA MET A 250 0.69 -11.14 18.79
C MET A 250 1.00 -12.36 19.66
N ILE A 251 0.46 -13.53 19.34
CA ILE A 251 0.75 -14.79 20.05
C ILE A 251 2.25 -15.07 20.04
N PHE A 252 2.91 -14.92 18.88
CA PHE A 252 4.35 -15.11 18.80
C PHE A 252 5.14 -14.12 19.68
N LEU A 253 4.70 -12.85 19.74
CA LEU A 253 5.32 -11.83 20.60
C LEU A 253 5.10 -12.15 22.10
N ASP A 254 3.88 -12.61 22.46
CA ASP A 254 3.55 -13.02 23.84
C ASP A 254 4.41 -14.22 24.30
N GLU A 255 4.39 -15.31 23.53
CA GLU A 255 5.09 -16.57 23.86
C GLU A 255 6.61 -16.41 23.99
N ASN A 256 7.18 -15.43 23.28
CA ASN A 256 8.62 -15.18 23.29
C ASN A 256 9.02 -13.95 24.13
N ASN A 257 8.11 -13.32 24.86
CA ASN A 257 8.33 -12.14 25.70
C ASN A 257 8.97 -10.96 24.92
N LEU A 258 8.51 -10.70 23.69
CA LEU A 258 9.15 -9.76 22.78
C LEU A 258 8.56 -8.33 22.82
N TRP A 259 7.49 -8.08 23.55
CA TRP A 259 6.86 -6.76 23.62
C TRP A 259 7.77 -5.64 24.16
N SER A 260 8.70 -5.98 25.05
CA SER A 260 9.69 -5.04 25.59
C SER A 260 10.72 -4.54 24.56
N SER A 261 10.91 -5.29 23.46
CA SER A 261 11.81 -4.94 22.36
C SER A 261 11.12 -4.67 21.05
N THR A 262 9.78 -4.83 20.97
CA THR A 262 9.01 -4.74 19.71
C THR A 262 7.90 -3.71 19.82
N THR A 263 7.82 -2.86 18.80
CA THR A 263 6.65 -2.00 18.55
C THR A 263 5.88 -2.57 17.39
N LEU A 264 4.58 -2.81 17.56
CA LEU A 264 3.66 -3.24 16.50
C LEU A 264 2.77 -2.07 16.10
N PHE A 265 2.86 -1.69 14.82
CA PHE A 265 1.97 -0.74 14.16
C PHE A 265 1.01 -1.49 13.24
N ILE A 266 -0.27 -1.21 13.37
CA ILE A 266 -1.32 -1.64 12.43
C ILE A 266 -1.94 -0.38 11.85
N THR A 267 -1.98 -0.27 10.53
CA THR A 267 -2.59 0.88 9.85
C THR A 267 -3.34 0.44 8.60
N GLY A 268 -4.24 1.29 8.09
CA GLY A 268 -4.67 1.19 6.71
C GLY A 268 -4.02 2.28 5.87
N ASP A 269 -4.09 2.12 4.60
CA ASP A 269 -3.58 3.06 3.60
C ASP A 269 -4.64 4.08 3.15
N HIS A 270 -5.93 3.70 3.19
CA HIS A 270 -7.09 4.54 2.94
C HIS A 270 -8.36 3.98 3.58
N GLY A 271 -9.43 4.78 3.57
CA GLY A 271 -10.77 4.32 3.88
C GLY A 271 -11.56 3.94 2.61
N PHE A 272 -12.87 3.72 2.78
CA PHE A 272 -13.78 3.31 1.70
C PHE A 272 -15.13 4.02 1.78
N ARG A 273 -15.82 4.13 0.65
CA ARG A 273 -17.24 4.48 0.58
C ARG A 273 -17.99 3.56 -0.36
N ASP A 274 -19.29 3.36 -0.09
CA ASP A 274 -20.17 2.64 -1.01
C ASP A 274 -20.53 3.51 -2.21
N VAL A 275 -20.74 2.86 -3.36
CA VAL A 275 -21.15 3.47 -4.63
C VAL A 275 -22.18 2.60 -5.32
N ASP A 276 -23.06 3.23 -6.11
CA ASP A 276 -24.11 2.56 -6.87
C ASP A 276 -23.92 2.74 -8.37
N LYS A 277 -23.15 3.75 -8.79
CA LYS A 277 -22.97 4.12 -10.19
C LYS A 277 -21.52 4.45 -10.50
N HIS A 278 -21.13 4.13 -11.73
CA HIS A 278 -19.81 4.44 -12.25
C HIS A 278 -19.89 5.44 -13.40
N LEU A 279 -18.83 6.26 -13.54
CA LEU A 279 -18.69 7.34 -14.51
C LEU A 279 -17.52 7.06 -15.44
N ASN A 280 -17.78 6.90 -16.71
CA ASN A 280 -16.78 6.80 -17.77
C ASN A 280 -16.60 8.18 -18.43
N VAL A 281 -15.75 9.03 -17.86
CA VAL A 281 -15.52 10.41 -18.36
C VAL A 281 -14.88 10.39 -19.75
N ASN A 282 -14.04 9.40 -20.06
CA ASN A 282 -13.47 9.27 -21.40
C ASN A 282 -14.51 9.07 -22.50
N ARG A 283 -15.69 8.53 -22.16
CA ARG A 283 -16.81 8.45 -23.11
C ARG A 283 -17.35 9.82 -23.50
N LEU A 284 -17.43 10.76 -22.56
CA LEU A 284 -17.80 12.15 -22.88
C LEU A 284 -16.82 12.78 -23.89
N PHE A 285 -15.53 12.51 -23.75
CA PHE A 285 -14.53 13.03 -24.66
C PHE A 285 -14.57 12.33 -26.02
N ALA A 286 -14.85 11.04 -26.07
CA ALA A 286 -15.05 10.30 -27.31
C ALA A 286 -16.28 10.80 -28.08
N ASP A 287 -17.40 11.09 -27.40
CA ASP A 287 -18.60 11.62 -27.99
C ASP A 287 -18.43 13.05 -28.59
N GLN A 288 -17.40 13.78 -28.13
CA GLN A 288 -16.99 15.08 -28.69
C GLN A 288 -15.95 14.95 -29.82
N GLY A 289 -15.44 13.74 -30.10
CA GLY A 289 -14.39 13.50 -31.06
C GLY A 289 -12.97 13.84 -30.55
N TRP A 290 -12.79 14.12 -29.25
CA TRP A 290 -11.51 14.48 -28.64
C TRP A 290 -10.69 13.26 -28.19
N LEU A 291 -11.29 12.07 -28.23
CA LEU A 291 -10.66 10.81 -27.89
C LEU A 291 -11.21 9.72 -28.83
N LYS A 292 -10.28 8.94 -29.40
CA LYS A 292 -10.64 7.82 -30.27
C LYS A 292 -10.38 6.50 -29.55
N ILE A 293 -11.44 5.70 -29.42
CA ILE A 293 -11.40 4.36 -28.83
C ILE A 293 -11.41 3.34 -29.98
N THR A 294 -10.53 2.34 -29.91
CA THR A 294 -10.48 1.20 -30.85
C THR A 294 -11.61 0.20 -30.55
N ASP A 295 -11.87 -0.72 -31.48
CA ASP A 295 -12.81 -1.84 -31.28
C ASP A 295 -12.36 -2.78 -30.12
N ASN A 296 -11.07 -2.78 -29.77
CA ASN A 296 -10.50 -3.53 -28.66
C ASN A 296 -10.50 -2.74 -27.33
N ASN A 297 -11.22 -1.60 -27.27
CA ASN A 297 -11.33 -0.73 -26.08
C ASN A 297 -10.00 -0.18 -25.55
N THR A 298 -9.15 0.21 -26.47
CA THR A 298 -7.92 0.96 -26.17
C THR A 298 -8.05 2.38 -26.68
N ILE A 299 -7.28 3.30 -26.14
CA ILE A 299 -7.20 4.66 -26.64
C ILE A 299 -6.21 4.67 -27.82
N GLU A 300 -6.70 4.90 -29.04
CA GLU A 300 -5.88 5.00 -30.23
C GLU A 300 -5.20 6.37 -30.35
N ASN A 301 -5.98 7.42 -30.09
CA ASN A 301 -5.52 8.81 -30.10
C ASN A 301 -6.39 9.67 -29.18
N TRP A 302 -5.82 10.77 -28.70
CA TRP A 302 -6.53 11.67 -27.81
C TRP A 302 -6.01 13.11 -27.91
N GLU A 303 -6.91 14.04 -27.79
CA GLU A 303 -6.65 15.46 -27.50
C GLU A 303 -6.93 15.76 -26.03
N VAL A 304 -7.95 15.08 -25.46
CA VAL A 304 -8.33 15.14 -24.05
C VAL A 304 -8.52 13.71 -23.54
N THR A 305 -7.97 13.41 -22.38
CA THR A 305 -8.14 12.11 -21.71
C THR A 305 -8.29 12.27 -20.20
N CYS A 306 -8.82 11.24 -19.55
CA CYS A 306 -9.06 11.19 -18.13
C CYS A 306 -8.44 9.93 -17.50
N LEU A 307 -7.60 10.11 -16.49
CA LEU A 307 -7.11 9.03 -15.63
C LEU A 307 -8.02 8.91 -14.41
N SER A 308 -8.77 7.82 -14.33
CA SER A 308 -9.72 7.54 -13.25
C SER A 308 -9.03 6.82 -12.09
N THR A 309 -9.33 7.23 -10.86
CA THR A 309 -8.79 6.66 -9.60
C THR A 309 -9.91 6.26 -8.62
N GLY A 310 -11.12 6.00 -9.12
CA GLY A 310 -12.28 5.69 -8.29
C GLY A 310 -12.95 6.94 -7.74
N GLY A 311 -12.51 7.46 -6.63
CA GLY A 311 -13.11 8.66 -6.00
C GLY A 311 -12.71 9.99 -6.64
N SER A 312 -11.61 10.03 -7.40
CA SER A 312 -11.18 11.20 -8.19
C SER A 312 -10.79 10.81 -9.62
N ALA A 313 -10.62 11.83 -10.48
CA ALA A 313 -10.14 11.64 -11.84
C ALA A 313 -9.37 12.86 -12.33
N PHE A 314 -8.31 12.63 -13.11
CA PHE A 314 -7.37 13.63 -13.57
C PHE A 314 -7.49 13.81 -15.08
N VAL A 315 -7.95 14.99 -15.52
CA VAL A 315 -8.13 15.31 -16.94
C VAL A 315 -6.90 16.03 -17.46
N ARG A 316 -6.38 15.56 -18.59
CA ARG A 316 -5.26 16.15 -19.31
C ARG A 316 -5.66 16.52 -20.73
N ILE A 317 -5.17 17.67 -21.19
CA ILE A 317 -5.27 18.15 -22.56
C ILE A 317 -3.88 18.04 -23.18
N LYS A 318 -3.77 17.35 -24.33
CA LYS A 318 -2.47 17.02 -24.95
C LYS A 318 -1.71 18.27 -25.35
N ASN A 319 -2.36 19.21 -26.03
CA ASN A 319 -1.79 20.50 -26.36
C ASN A 319 -2.14 21.53 -25.27
N GLN A 320 -1.18 21.82 -24.40
CA GLN A 320 -1.36 22.73 -23.27
C GLN A 320 -1.63 24.19 -23.69
N ASP A 321 -1.29 24.57 -24.92
CA ASP A 321 -1.50 25.92 -25.47
C ASP A 321 -2.88 26.07 -26.12
N ASP A 322 -3.67 25.00 -26.28
CA ASP A 322 -5.01 25.06 -26.85
C ASP A 322 -6.04 25.59 -25.85
N THR A 323 -6.06 26.91 -25.71
CA THR A 323 -7.01 27.61 -24.83
C THR A 323 -8.46 27.49 -25.27
N VAL A 324 -8.70 27.25 -26.57
CA VAL A 324 -10.06 27.07 -27.12
C VAL A 324 -10.61 25.71 -26.70
N LEU A 325 -9.84 24.65 -26.89
CA LEU A 325 -10.20 23.31 -26.44
C LEU A 325 -10.39 23.27 -24.92
N LYS A 326 -9.46 23.88 -24.17
CA LYS A 326 -9.52 23.99 -22.70
C LYS A 326 -10.83 24.64 -22.23
N LYS A 327 -11.32 25.69 -22.92
CA LYS A 327 -12.60 26.33 -22.62
C LYS A 327 -13.78 25.38 -22.91
N LYS A 328 -13.75 24.65 -24.06
CA LYS A 328 -14.79 23.66 -24.40
C LYS A 328 -14.86 22.53 -23.37
N VAL A 329 -13.71 21.97 -22.97
CA VAL A 329 -13.60 20.93 -21.94
C VAL A 329 -14.18 21.42 -20.61
N ARG A 330 -13.81 22.63 -20.17
CA ARG A 330 -14.38 23.23 -18.95
C ARG A 330 -15.92 23.28 -19.03
N VAL A 331 -16.49 23.80 -20.12
CA VAL A 331 -17.95 23.90 -20.29
C VAL A 331 -18.60 22.51 -20.26
N LEU A 332 -17.99 21.51 -20.86
CA LEU A 332 -18.49 20.13 -20.83
C LEU A 332 -18.51 19.57 -19.41
N LEU A 333 -17.39 19.67 -18.69
CA LEU A 333 -17.23 19.11 -17.35
C LEU A 333 -18.10 19.81 -16.31
N THR A 334 -18.20 21.13 -16.34
CA THR A 334 -18.98 21.91 -15.36
C THR A 334 -20.49 21.77 -15.51
N LYS A 335 -20.97 21.18 -16.61
CA LYS A 335 -22.39 20.83 -16.79
C LYS A 335 -22.79 19.53 -16.10
N GLN A 336 -21.81 18.69 -15.74
CA GLN A 336 -22.09 17.42 -15.09
C GLN A 336 -22.39 17.66 -13.60
N VAL A 337 -23.36 16.93 -13.07
CA VAL A 337 -23.77 17.02 -11.66
C VAL A 337 -23.25 15.87 -10.80
N GLU A 338 -22.64 14.88 -11.43
CA GLU A 338 -22.14 13.65 -10.79
C GLU A 338 -20.80 13.85 -10.08
N PHE A 339 -20.10 14.95 -10.36
CA PHE A 339 -18.80 15.29 -9.76
C PHE A 339 -18.59 16.81 -9.67
N GLU A 340 -17.68 17.19 -8.76
CA GLU A 340 -17.13 18.53 -8.68
C GLU A 340 -15.94 18.65 -9.64
N THR A 341 -15.80 19.79 -10.34
CA THR A 341 -14.69 20.08 -11.25
C THR A 341 -13.82 21.19 -10.67
N LEU A 342 -12.55 20.90 -10.45
CA LEU A 342 -11.54 21.85 -10.02
C LEU A 342 -10.55 22.15 -11.15
N GLU A 343 -10.29 23.42 -11.43
CA GLU A 343 -9.23 23.83 -12.35
C GLU A 343 -7.89 23.83 -11.64
N ARG A 344 -6.77 23.75 -12.39
CA ARG A 344 -5.39 23.73 -11.87
C ARG A 344 -5.13 24.77 -10.77
N ARG A 345 -5.60 26.01 -10.95
CA ARG A 345 -5.43 27.09 -9.96
C ARG A 345 -6.05 26.80 -8.59
N HIS A 346 -6.98 25.86 -8.52
CA HIS A 346 -7.66 25.45 -7.29
C HIS A 346 -7.11 24.16 -6.70
N MET A 347 -6.16 23.52 -7.40
CA MET A 347 -5.48 22.30 -6.94
C MET A 347 -4.32 22.66 -6.02
N THR A 348 -4.62 23.04 -4.79
CA THR A 348 -3.62 23.51 -3.81
C THR A 348 -3.73 22.71 -2.51
N GLY A 349 -2.69 22.79 -1.67
CA GLY A 349 -2.64 22.08 -0.40
C GLY A 349 -2.71 20.57 -0.60
N HIS A 350 -3.61 19.91 0.14
CA HIS A 350 -3.77 18.46 0.09
C HIS A 350 -4.36 17.91 -1.22
N LEU A 351 -5.00 18.76 -2.05
CA LEU A 351 -5.51 18.40 -3.38
C LEU A 351 -4.53 18.72 -4.50
N SER A 352 -3.26 18.98 -4.19
CA SER A 352 -2.25 19.24 -5.20
C SER A 352 -2.07 18.03 -6.13
N ALA A 353 -2.11 18.27 -7.43
CA ALA A 353 -1.97 17.27 -8.47
C ALA A 353 -0.76 17.56 -9.37
N HIS A 354 -0.38 16.58 -10.20
CA HIS A 354 0.70 16.74 -11.17
C HIS A 354 0.46 17.95 -12.08
N GLU A 355 1.52 18.68 -12.42
CA GLU A 355 1.46 19.92 -13.21
C GLU A 355 0.79 19.77 -14.58
N GLU A 356 0.80 18.59 -15.17
CA GLU A 356 0.10 18.29 -16.43
C GLU A 356 -1.41 18.07 -16.28
N THR A 357 -1.96 18.11 -15.06
CA THR A 357 -3.41 17.97 -14.82
C THR A 357 -4.11 19.29 -15.10
N ASP A 358 -5.03 19.34 -16.05
CA ASP A 358 -5.81 20.53 -16.39
C ASP A 358 -7.05 20.69 -15.50
N PHE A 359 -7.75 19.57 -15.26
CA PHE A 359 -8.91 19.52 -14.37
C PHE A 359 -8.82 18.31 -13.44
N LEU A 360 -9.16 18.53 -12.19
CA LEU A 360 -9.39 17.49 -11.19
C LEU A 360 -10.89 17.34 -10.99
N LEU A 361 -11.36 16.11 -11.07
CA LEU A 361 -12.75 15.74 -10.83
C LEU A 361 -12.83 14.99 -9.51
N LEU A 362 -13.77 15.38 -8.64
CA LEU A 362 -14.06 14.69 -7.37
C LEU A 362 -15.49 14.13 -7.45
N ALA A 363 -15.62 12.82 -7.44
CA ALA A 363 -16.91 12.15 -7.56
C ALA A 363 -17.82 12.46 -6.37
N ASN A 364 -19.08 12.82 -6.65
CA ASN A 364 -20.11 13.03 -5.65
C ASN A 364 -20.50 11.71 -4.97
N LYS A 365 -21.26 11.80 -3.88
CA LYS A 365 -21.77 10.62 -3.17
C LYS A 365 -22.47 9.67 -4.15
N ASN A 366 -22.27 8.36 -3.97
CA ASN A 366 -22.80 7.26 -4.77
C ASN A 366 -22.17 7.07 -6.17
N TYR A 367 -21.19 7.89 -6.58
CA TYR A 367 -20.51 7.74 -7.86
C TYR A 367 -19.04 7.35 -7.69
N ALA A 368 -18.50 6.56 -8.62
CA ALA A 368 -17.07 6.31 -8.78
C ALA A 368 -16.66 6.52 -10.24
N PHE A 369 -15.45 7.00 -10.48
CA PHE A 369 -14.90 7.05 -11.83
C PHE A 369 -14.43 5.66 -12.26
N SER A 370 -14.63 5.35 -13.55
CA SER A 370 -14.29 4.07 -14.16
C SER A 370 -13.22 4.22 -15.23
N LYS A 371 -12.43 3.15 -15.40
CA LYS A 371 -11.47 2.98 -16.50
C LYS A 371 -12.08 2.20 -17.69
N ASP A 372 -13.29 1.64 -17.55
CA ASP A 372 -13.90 0.75 -18.52
C ASP A 372 -14.46 1.55 -19.71
N LEU A 373 -13.71 1.59 -20.80
CA LEU A 373 -14.04 2.31 -22.01
C LEU A 373 -15.26 1.73 -22.77
N ASN A 374 -15.70 0.49 -22.45
CA ASN A 374 -16.88 -0.16 -23.05
C ASN A 374 -18.21 0.41 -22.55
N GLN A 375 -18.19 1.01 -21.35
CA GLN A 375 -19.40 1.44 -20.69
C GLN A 375 -19.85 2.83 -21.15
N PRO A 376 -21.14 3.12 -21.08
CA PRO A 376 -21.65 4.48 -21.28
C PRO A 376 -21.11 5.44 -20.20
N TYR A 377 -21.33 6.74 -20.40
CA TYR A 377 -20.87 7.76 -19.45
C TYR A 377 -21.30 7.47 -18.01
N VAL A 378 -22.55 7.11 -17.78
CA VAL A 378 -23.06 6.70 -16.47
C VAL A 378 -23.67 5.31 -16.58
N TYR A 379 -23.29 4.41 -15.67
CA TYR A 379 -23.85 3.06 -15.59
C TYR A 379 -23.96 2.56 -14.16
N ASN A 380 -24.88 1.61 -13.93
CA ASN A 380 -25.09 1.02 -12.62
C ASN A 380 -24.03 -0.04 -12.35
N LYS A 381 -23.33 0.11 -11.26
CA LYS A 381 -22.39 -0.88 -10.69
C LYS A 381 -22.24 -0.56 -9.20
N SER A 382 -22.79 -1.42 -8.35
CA SER A 382 -22.66 -1.32 -6.89
C SER A 382 -21.33 -1.90 -6.42
N GLY A 383 -20.90 -1.46 -5.24
CA GLY A 383 -19.67 -1.89 -4.58
C GLY A 383 -19.08 -0.77 -3.73
N GLY A 384 -17.76 -0.80 -3.54
CA GLY A 384 -17.05 0.25 -2.82
C GLY A 384 -15.98 0.92 -3.65
N THR A 385 -15.52 2.08 -3.20
CA THR A 385 -14.43 2.83 -3.84
C THR A 385 -13.65 3.68 -2.84
N HIS A 386 -12.43 3.99 -3.23
CA HIS A 386 -11.51 4.94 -2.58
C HIS A 386 -10.88 5.87 -3.64
N GLY A 387 -9.70 6.46 -3.42
CA GLY A 387 -8.99 7.30 -4.42
C GLY A 387 -9.52 8.73 -4.53
N GLY A 388 -10.31 9.18 -3.55
CA GLY A 388 -10.85 10.53 -3.49
C GLY A 388 -10.06 11.45 -2.53
N ASP A 389 -10.73 12.52 -2.10
CA ASP A 389 -10.19 13.48 -1.12
C ASP A 389 -10.05 12.84 0.27
N PRO A 390 -8.81 12.66 0.79
CA PRO A 390 -8.54 11.99 2.07
C PRO A 390 -9.10 12.73 3.29
N ASN A 391 -9.54 13.97 3.14
CA ASN A 391 -10.16 14.74 4.21
C ASN A 391 -11.65 14.42 4.40
N ARG A 392 -12.25 13.71 3.46
CA ARG A 392 -13.64 13.23 3.63
C ARG A 392 -13.68 12.17 4.74
N SER A 393 -14.62 12.31 5.68
CA SER A 393 -14.73 11.44 6.86
C SER A 393 -14.82 9.94 6.53
N TYR A 394 -15.46 9.60 5.43
CA TYR A 394 -15.61 8.20 4.97
C TYR A 394 -14.32 7.61 4.35
N LEU A 395 -13.31 8.43 4.03
CA LEU A 395 -12.01 7.99 3.52
C LEU A 395 -10.92 7.98 4.61
N LYS A 396 -11.29 8.28 5.87
CA LYS A 396 -10.34 8.15 6.99
C LYS A 396 -10.00 6.68 7.23
N THR A 397 -8.71 6.45 7.45
CA THR A 397 -8.17 5.16 7.88
C THR A 397 -7.89 5.16 9.38
N ALA A 398 -7.27 4.11 9.89
CA ALA A 398 -6.91 3.98 11.30
C ALA A 398 -5.42 3.69 11.46
N PHE A 399 -4.92 3.97 12.65
CA PHE A 399 -3.58 3.64 13.11
C PHE A 399 -3.64 3.15 14.56
N ILE A 400 -3.00 2.01 14.82
CA ILE A 400 -2.83 1.43 16.15
C ILE A 400 -1.34 1.25 16.39
N ALA A 401 -0.88 1.58 17.58
CA ALA A 401 0.50 1.34 18.02
C ALA A 401 0.50 0.63 19.38
N CYS A 402 1.33 -0.40 19.55
CA CYS A 402 1.42 -1.14 20.80
C CYS A 402 2.85 -1.67 21.02
N GLY A 403 3.28 -1.79 22.27
CA GLY A 403 4.57 -2.34 22.66
C GLY A 403 5.62 -1.31 23.04
N ARG A 404 6.89 -1.59 22.72
CA ARG A 404 8.03 -0.76 23.12
C ARG A 404 7.88 0.70 22.68
N GLY A 405 8.06 1.63 23.61
CA GLY A 405 8.04 3.07 23.35
C GLY A 405 6.64 3.65 23.12
N ILE A 406 5.58 2.86 23.26
CA ILE A 406 4.20 3.34 23.05
C ILE A 406 3.49 3.51 24.40
N LYS A 407 2.86 4.66 24.60
CA LYS A 407 2.08 4.96 25.81
C LYS A 407 0.73 4.24 25.73
N PRO A 408 0.43 3.30 26.66
CA PRO A 408 -0.86 2.62 26.69
C PRO A 408 -2.03 3.57 26.92
N GLY A 409 -3.19 3.25 26.34
CA GLY A 409 -4.43 3.99 26.52
C GLY A 409 -4.47 5.38 25.87
N THR A 410 -3.48 5.74 25.05
CA THR A 410 -3.44 7.03 24.37
C THR A 410 -4.40 7.03 23.17
N ARG A 411 -5.19 8.12 23.07
CA ARG A 411 -5.99 8.43 21.88
C ARG A 411 -5.38 9.61 21.15
N VAL A 412 -4.97 9.38 19.91
CA VAL A 412 -4.54 10.45 18.99
C VAL A 412 -5.77 10.87 18.20
N GLU A 413 -6.19 12.13 18.30
CA GLU A 413 -7.43 12.59 17.68
C GLU A 413 -7.36 12.62 16.17
N ASN A 414 -6.25 13.12 15.63
CA ASN A 414 -6.02 13.26 14.19
C ASN A 414 -4.58 12.90 13.87
N MET A 415 -4.39 12.21 12.76
CA MET A 415 -3.07 11.82 12.26
C MET A 415 -3.05 11.90 10.73
N GLN A 416 -1.87 12.16 10.17
CA GLN A 416 -1.56 12.01 8.76
C GLN A 416 -0.78 10.71 8.56
N ILE A 417 -1.01 9.99 7.48
CA ILE A 417 -0.30 8.74 7.18
C ILE A 417 1.22 8.96 7.03
N THR A 418 1.64 10.15 6.60
CA THR A 418 3.04 10.57 6.50
C THR A 418 3.77 10.57 7.86
N GLN A 419 3.05 10.65 8.97
CA GLN A 419 3.61 10.68 10.33
C GLN A 419 4.10 9.31 10.81
N ILE A 420 3.86 8.24 10.04
CA ILE A 420 4.33 6.88 10.36
C ILE A 420 5.85 6.78 10.18
N ALA A 421 6.40 7.33 9.08
CA ALA A 421 7.85 7.28 8.84
C ALA A 421 8.70 7.91 9.94
N PRO A 422 8.44 9.16 10.40
CA PRO A 422 9.18 9.73 11.52
C PRO A 422 8.99 8.96 12.82
N ALA A 423 7.81 8.39 13.11
CA ALA A 423 7.60 7.56 14.29
C ALA A 423 8.45 6.28 14.27
N VAL A 424 8.54 5.59 13.12
CA VAL A 424 9.45 4.44 12.94
C VAL A 424 10.91 4.87 13.09
N SER A 425 11.26 6.02 12.49
CA SER A 425 12.63 6.55 12.55
C SER A 425 13.06 6.87 13.99
N GLU A 426 12.16 7.44 14.80
CA GLU A 426 12.41 7.73 16.21
C GLU A 426 12.59 6.46 17.03
N LEU A 427 11.67 5.46 16.88
CA LEU A 427 11.72 4.18 17.61
C LEU A 427 12.98 3.37 17.32
N LEU A 428 13.54 3.47 16.12
CA LEU A 428 14.74 2.75 15.67
C LEU A 428 16.00 3.63 15.60
N ASN A 429 15.89 4.92 15.94
CA ASN A 429 16.99 5.90 15.87
C ASN A 429 17.65 5.95 14.47
N LEU A 430 16.84 6.08 13.41
CA LEU A 430 17.32 6.00 12.03
C LEU A 430 17.85 7.32 11.47
N GLY A 431 17.45 8.47 12.04
CA GLY A 431 17.82 9.80 11.55
C GLY A 431 17.21 10.13 10.18
N LEU A 432 15.98 9.70 9.91
CA LEU A 432 15.26 10.12 8.70
C LEU A 432 14.91 11.60 8.77
N SER A 433 15.24 12.34 7.71
CA SER A 433 14.80 13.74 7.53
C SER A 433 13.62 13.77 6.55
N CYS A 434 12.44 14.13 7.03
CA CYS A 434 11.24 14.23 6.21
C CYS A 434 10.39 15.45 6.62
N SER A 435 9.33 15.73 5.85
CA SER A 435 8.46 16.90 6.11
C SER A 435 7.47 16.66 7.25
N ALA A 436 7.16 15.40 7.57
CA ALA A 436 6.25 15.05 8.65
C ALA A 436 6.99 14.90 9.98
N GLU A 437 6.25 15.07 11.07
CA GLU A 437 6.74 14.89 12.45
C GLU A 437 5.98 13.75 13.13
N THR A 438 6.61 13.08 14.09
CA THR A 438 5.96 12.06 14.93
C THR A 438 4.72 12.64 15.62
N PRO A 439 3.59 11.91 15.68
CA PRO A 439 2.40 12.39 16.39
C PRO A 439 2.71 12.67 17.86
N THR A 440 2.33 13.85 18.32
CA THR A 440 2.58 14.27 19.71
C THR A 440 1.98 13.29 20.72
N GLY A 441 2.79 12.83 21.67
CA GLY A 441 2.39 11.93 22.74
C GLY A 441 2.22 10.47 22.35
N LEU A 442 2.53 10.08 21.11
CA LEU A 442 2.51 8.69 20.66
C LEU A 442 3.67 7.89 21.28
N ILE A 443 4.88 8.44 21.19
CA ILE A 443 6.09 7.79 21.67
C ILE A 443 6.43 8.29 23.09
N HIS A 444 6.88 7.39 23.96
CA HIS A 444 7.18 7.66 25.36
C HIS A 444 8.25 6.68 25.88
N GLY A 445 9.22 7.18 26.69
CA GLY A 445 10.15 6.32 27.46
C GLY A 445 11.06 5.47 26.57
N LEU A 446 11.78 6.09 25.65
CA LEU A 446 12.84 5.44 24.86
C LEU A 446 14.22 5.49 25.54
N ASP A 447 14.30 6.08 26.74
CA ASP A 447 15.55 6.24 27.54
C ASP A 447 16.05 4.91 28.10
#